data_6837cd4ea6768e493105baad65d42480
#
_entry.id   6837cd4ea6768e493105baad65d42480
#
_cell.length_a   1.000
_cell.length_b   1.000
_cell.length_c   1.000
_cell.angle_alpha   90.00
_cell.angle_beta   90.00
_cell.angle_gamma   90.00
#
_symmetry.space_group_name_H-M   'P 1'
#
loop_
_entity.id
_entity.type
_entity.pdbx_description
1 polymer ?
#
loop_
_entity_poly.entity_id
_entity_poly.type
_entity_poly.pdbx_seq_one_letter_code
_entity_poly.pdbx_strand_id
1 'polypeptide(L)'
;MTEILWHGRGGQGAFTAAKLLGAAYSLSEGKSALAFPSFGPERRGAPILAFTKLDSKQIGDRSQIKKADYVIFLDDTLFSSSAFNEIKEGGKILINTKKQQVNLEILLKSSHSTQIQSLLKF
;
A
#
# COMPACT_ATOMS: atom_id res chain seq x y z
N MET A 1 4.89 -4.69 -14.28
CA MET A 1 3.68 -4.23 -13.54
C MET A 1 4.08 -3.68 -12.19
N THR A 2 3.58 -2.51 -11.85
CA THR A 2 3.78 -1.95 -10.51
C THR A 2 2.55 -2.25 -9.67
N GLU A 3 2.76 -2.79 -8.48
CA GLU A 3 1.68 -3.19 -7.59
C GLU A 3 1.75 -2.41 -6.29
N ILE A 4 0.61 -1.88 -5.86
CA ILE A 4 0.49 -1.04 -4.68
C ILE A 4 -0.59 -1.61 -3.76
N LEU A 5 -0.21 -1.86 -2.51
CA LEU A 5 -1.10 -2.37 -1.49
C LEU A 5 -1.41 -1.25 -0.50
N TRP A 6 -2.69 -1.00 -0.27
CA TRP A 6 -3.17 0.06 0.61
C TRP A 6 -3.78 -0.54 1.86
N HIS A 7 -3.31 -0.10 3.02
CA HIS A 7 -3.88 -0.41 4.32
C HIS A 7 -4.59 0.80 4.87
N GLY A 8 -5.81 0.64 5.29
CA GLY A 8 -6.59 1.70 5.92
C GLY A 8 -7.69 1.11 6.78
N ARG A 9 -8.48 1.98 7.41
CA ARG A 9 -9.70 1.57 8.10
C ARG A 9 -10.89 1.98 7.27
N GLY A 10 -11.99 1.28 7.44
CA GLY A 10 -13.24 1.62 6.75
C GLY A 10 -13.58 3.08 7.00
N GLY A 11 -13.87 3.83 5.94
CA GLY A 11 -14.15 5.25 5.99
C GLY A 11 -12.93 6.17 5.81
N GLN A 12 -11.71 5.64 5.76
CA GLN A 12 -10.51 6.48 5.55
C GLN A 12 -10.18 6.73 4.08
N GLY A 13 -10.88 6.08 3.17
CA GLY A 13 -10.71 6.34 1.74
C GLY A 13 -9.60 5.54 1.07
N ALA A 14 -9.23 4.38 1.60
CA ALA A 14 -8.17 3.56 0.99
C ALA A 14 -8.52 3.15 -0.44
N PHE A 15 -9.74 2.66 -0.68
CA PHE A 15 -10.18 2.30 -2.01
C PHE A 15 -10.30 3.52 -2.93
N THR A 16 -10.77 4.64 -2.39
CA THR A 16 -10.83 5.90 -3.15
C THR A 16 -9.45 6.34 -3.59
N ALA A 17 -8.46 6.29 -2.70
CA ALA A 17 -7.08 6.62 -3.04
C ALA A 17 -6.51 5.67 -4.08
N ALA A 18 -6.77 4.37 -3.94
CA ALA A 18 -6.33 3.36 -4.90
C ALA A 18 -6.88 3.64 -6.30
N LYS A 19 -8.16 4.00 -6.40
CA LYS A 19 -8.80 4.35 -7.67
C LYS A 19 -8.24 5.63 -8.26
N LEU A 20 -8.02 6.64 -7.43
CA LEU A 20 -7.49 7.93 -7.89
C LEU A 20 -6.09 7.77 -8.49
N LEU A 21 -5.24 6.99 -7.83
CA LEU A 21 -3.91 6.72 -8.36
C LEU A 21 -3.99 5.99 -9.70
N GLY A 22 -4.83 4.96 -9.79
CA GLY A 22 -5.03 4.23 -11.04
C GLY A 22 -5.55 5.12 -12.15
N ALA A 23 -6.53 5.96 -11.85
CA ALA A 23 -7.10 6.89 -12.83
C ALA A 23 -6.04 7.88 -13.32
N ALA A 24 -5.26 8.46 -12.41
CA ALA A 24 -4.23 9.41 -12.78
C ALA A 24 -3.16 8.78 -13.68
N TYR A 25 -2.74 7.57 -13.36
CA TYR A 25 -1.76 6.85 -14.16
C TYR A 25 -2.28 6.54 -15.56
N SER A 26 -3.53 6.13 -15.67
CA SER A 26 -4.13 5.74 -16.95
C SER A 26 -4.44 6.91 -17.88
N LEU A 27 -4.30 8.15 -17.43
CA LEU A 27 -4.44 9.32 -18.29
C LEU A 27 -3.34 9.41 -19.34
N SER A 28 -2.19 8.80 -19.08
CA SER A 28 -1.09 8.78 -20.05
C SER A 28 -1.38 7.74 -21.13
N GLU A 29 -1.08 8.09 -22.37
CA GLU A 29 -1.26 7.19 -23.51
C GLU A 29 -0.46 5.90 -23.30
N GLY A 30 -1.08 4.77 -23.60
CA GLY A 30 -0.44 3.47 -23.47
C GLY A 30 -0.30 2.95 -22.05
N LYS A 31 -0.92 3.64 -21.06
CA LYS A 31 -0.88 3.21 -19.67
C LYS A 31 -2.22 2.62 -19.27
N SER A 32 -2.17 1.58 -18.45
CA SER A 32 -3.34 0.90 -17.91
C SER A 32 -3.25 0.78 -16.40
N ALA A 33 -4.41 0.82 -15.75
CA ALA A 33 -4.48 0.68 -14.31
C ALA A 33 -5.70 -0.16 -13.93
N LEU A 34 -5.58 -0.85 -12.81
CA LEU A 34 -6.67 -1.61 -12.22
C LEU A 34 -6.66 -1.36 -10.72
N ALA A 35 -7.78 -0.94 -10.16
CA ALA A 35 -7.92 -0.73 -8.73
C ALA A 35 -9.14 -1.49 -8.23
N PHE A 36 -9.00 -2.17 -7.11
CA PHE A 36 -10.10 -2.93 -6.53
C PHE A 36 -9.93 -3.05 -5.01
N PRO A 37 -11.03 -3.20 -4.25
CA PRO A 37 -10.95 -3.42 -2.82
C PRO A 37 -10.73 -4.90 -2.53
N SER A 38 -10.33 -5.20 -1.30
CA SER A 38 -10.37 -6.58 -0.80
C SER A 38 -11.82 -7.03 -0.69
N PHE A 39 -12.04 -8.31 -0.91
CA PHE A 39 -13.38 -8.88 -0.82
C PHE A 39 -13.80 -9.01 0.65
N GLY A 40 -15.06 -8.65 0.92
CA GLY A 40 -15.67 -8.70 2.23
C GLY A 40 -16.43 -7.41 2.54
N PRO A 41 -17.34 -7.44 3.54
CA PRO A 41 -18.09 -6.23 3.88
C PRO A 41 -17.16 -5.21 4.53
N GLU A 42 -17.20 -3.98 4.02
CA GLU A 42 -16.50 -2.87 4.63
C GLU A 42 -17.27 -2.43 5.87
N ARG A 43 -16.57 -2.37 7.01
CA ARG A 43 -17.12 -1.85 8.26
C ARG A 43 -16.33 -0.62 8.66
N ARG A 44 -17.02 0.42 9.05
CA ARG A 44 -16.40 1.64 9.51
C ARG A 44 -15.45 1.36 10.68
N GLY A 45 -14.20 1.83 10.55
CA GLY A 45 -13.17 1.65 11.56
C GLY A 45 -12.44 0.31 11.53
N ALA A 46 -12.96 -0.70 10.82
CA ALA A 46 -12.29 -1.99 10.69
C ALA A 46 -11.16 -1.91 9.66
N PRO A 47 -10.07 -2.69 9.80
CA PRO A 47 -9.01 -2.73 8.79
C PRO A 47 -9.55 -3.19 7.44
N ILE A 48 -9.15 -2.48 6.37
CA ILE A 48 -9.48 -2.84 5.00
C ILE A 48 -8.23 -2.77 4.14
N LEU A 49 -8.25 -3.50 3.03
CA LEU A 49 -7.21 -3.48 2.02
C LEU A 49 -7.78 -2.99 0.70
N ALA A 50 -6.95 -2.29 -0.05
CA ALA A 50 -7.24 -1.97 -1.43
C ALA A 50 -5.98 -2.19 -2.27
N PHE A 51 -6.15 -2.36 -3.57
CA PHE A 51 -5.07 -2.74 -4.46
C PHE A 51 -5.08 -1.86 -5.69
N THR A 52 -3.89 -1.45 -6.14
CA THR A 52 -3.72 -0.76 -7.41
C THR A 52 -2.64 -1.47 -8.21
N LYS A 53 -2.94 -1.80 -9.45
CA LYS A 53 -2.00 -2.39 -10.40
C LYS A 53 -1.82 -1.42 -11.56
N LEU A 54 -0.57 -1.12 -11.91
CA LEU A 54 -0.21 -0.18 -12.96
C LEU A 54 0.68 -0.89 -13.99
N ASP A 55 0.38 -0.74 -15.27
CA ASP A 55 1.19 -1.35 -16.33
C ASP A 55 1.06 -0.54 -17.62
N SER A 56 2.01 -0.73 -18.52
CA SER A 56 1.93 -0.24 -19.90
C SER A 56 1.08 -1.16 -20.80
N LYS A 57 0.66 -2.30 -20.30
CA LYS A 57 -0.20 -3.26 -20.99
C LYS A 57 -1.53 -3.39 -20.27
N GLN A 58 -2.55 -3.82 -20.99
CA GLN A 58 -3.84 -4.07 -20.38
C GLN A 58 -3.71 -5.12 -19.26
N ILE A 59 -4.31 -4.82 -18.11
CA ILE A 59 -4.23 -5.66 -16.92
C ILE A 59 -5.48 -6.52 -16.83
N GLY A 60 -5.32 -7.84 -16.93
CA GLY A 60 -6.42 -8.79 -16.78
C GLY A 60 -6.43 -9.49 -15.42
N ASP A 61 -5.32 -9.44 -14.68
CA ASP A 61 -5.18 -10.13 -13.41
C ASP A 61 -5.81 -9.34 -12.28
N ARG A 62 -6.90 -9.86 -11.70
CA ARG A 62 -7.62 -9.26 -10.56
C ARG A 62 -7.33 -9.98 -9.25
N SER A 63 -6.29 -10.78 -9.19
CA SER A 63 -5.90 -11.44 -7.95
C SER A 63 -5.37 -10.41 -6.94
N GLN A 64 -5.59 -10.71 -5.66
CA GLN A 64 -5.07 -9.87 -4.58
C GLN A 64 -3.54 -9.83 -4.62
N ILE A 65 -2.99 -8.68 -4.27
CA ILE A 65 -1.55 -8.49 -4.21
C ILE A 65 -1.03 -9.08 -2.91
N LYS A 66 -0.10 -10.02 -3.00
CA LYS A 66 0.56 -10.61 -1.82
C LYS A 66 1.86 -9.91 -1.50
N LYS A 67 2.60 -9.52 -2.53
CA LYS A 67 3.83 -8.73 -2.41
C LYS A 67 3.77 -7.56 -3.37
N ALA A 68 3.94 -6.36 -2.85
CA ALA A 68 3.78 -5.13 -3.58
C ALA A 68 5.10 -4.38 -3.75
N ASP A 69 5.16 -3.52 -4.76
CA ASP A 69 6.25 -2.58 -4.92
C ASP A 69 6.15 -1.44 -3.91
N TYR A 70 4.92 -1.07 -3.56
CA TYR A 70 4.63 -0.06 -2.54
C TYR A 70 3.55 -0.58 -1.61
N VAL A 71 3.78 -0.43 -0.31
CA VAL A 71 2.78 -0.72 0.72
C VAL A 71 2.51 0.59 1.45
N ILE A 72 1.25 1.03 1.45
CA ILE A 72 0.86 2.33 1.99
C ILE A 72 -0.08 2.13 3.17
N PHE A 73 0.26 2.73 4.30
CA PHE A 73 -0.56 2.72 5.51
C PHE A 73 -1.18 4.11 5.70
N LEU A 74 -2.48 4.22 5.52
CA LEU A 74 -3.21 5.46 5.79
C LEU A 74 -3.37 5.70 7.29
N ASP A 75 -3.27 4.65 8.09
CA ASP A 75 -3.38 4.68 9.54
C ASP A 75 -2.18 3.94 10.13
N ASP A 76 -1.36 4.64 10.91
CA ASP A 76 -0.13 4.07 11.47
C ASP A 76 -0.40 2.98 12.49
N THR A 77 -1.59 2.92 13.08
CA THR A 77 -1.96 1.85 14.01
C THR A 77 -2.05 0.49 13.34
N LEU A 78 -2.17 0.46 12.01
CA LEU A 78 -2.22 -0.78 11.24
C LEU A 78 -0.83 -1.31 10.87
N PHE A 79 0.20 -0.50 11.07
CA PHE A 79 1.56 -0.90 10.73
C PHE A 79 2.11 -1.89 11.76
N SER A 80 2.69 -2.97 11.26
CA SER A 80 3.39 -3.96 12.08
C SER A 80 4.51 -4.58 11.25
N SER A 81 5.33 -5.41 11.88
CA SER A 81 6.43 -6.09 11.19
C SER A 81 5.95 -7.01 10.07
N SER A 82 4.70 -7.44 10.10
CA SER A 82 4.14 -8.26 9.02
C SER A 82 4.13 -7.55 7.67
N ALA A 83 4.21 -6.21 7.66
CA ALA A 83 4.29 -5.43 6.43
C ALA A 83 5.50 -5.82 5.58
N PHE A 84 6.58 -6.26 6.21
CA PHE A 84 7.79 -6.66 5.48
C PHE A 84 7.59 -7.95 4.69
N ASN A 85 6.58 -8.75 5.02
CA ASN A 85 6.21 -9.92 4.24
C ASN A 85 5.36 -9.56 3.01
N GLU A 86 4.85 -8.35 2.97
CA GLU A 86 3.99 -7.87 1.90
C GLU A 86 4.75 -7.03 0.85
N ILE A 87 6.05 -6.83 1.02
CA ILE A 87 6.83 -5.97 0.16
C ILE A 87 7.86 -6.77 -0.63
N LYS A 88 8.01 -6.41 -1.91
CA LYS A 88 9.05 -6.97 -2.77
C LYS A 88 10.41 -6.41 -2.39
N GLU A 89 11.48 -7.13 -2.74
CA GLU A 89 12.83 -6.61 -2.60
C GLU A 89 12.95 -5.29 -3.35
N GLY A 90 13.50 -4.27 -2.69
CA GLY A 90 13.60 -2.93 -3.26
C GLY A 90 12.32 -2.11 -3.20
N GLY A 91 11.23 -2.68 -2.70
CA GLY A 91 9.98 -1.96 -2.54
C GLY A 91 10.02 -0.94 -1.42
N LYS A 92 8.97 -0.15 -1.29
CA LYS A 92 8.90 0.94 -0.32
C LYS A 92 7.62 0.88 0.50
N ILE A 93 7.74 1.26 1.77
CA ILE A 93 6.62 1.36 2.70
C ILE A 93 6.41 2.83 3.02
N LEU A 94 5.18 3.31 2.84
CA LEU A 94 4.79 4.67 3.17
C LEU A 94 3.79 4.63 4.32
N ILE A 95 4.02 5.44 5.35
CA ILE A 95 3.16 5.48 6.52
C ILE A 95 2.72 6.92 6.78
N ASN A 96 1.42 7.11 6.90
CA ASN A 96 0.85 8.36 7.37
C ASN A 96 0.89 8.35 8.90
N THR A 97 1.82 9.09 9.48
CA THR A 97 2.05 9.07 10.92
C THR A 97 2.53 10.43 11.41
N LYS A 98 2.19 10.72 12.67
CA LYS A 98 2.74 11.87 13.39
C LYS A 98 3.94 11.49 14.26
N LYS A 99 4.26 10.19 14.34
CA LYS A 99 5.41 9.70 15.11
C LYS A 99 6.70 10.20 14.49
N GLN A 100 7.68 10.46 15.35
CA GLN A 100 9.01 10.83 14.86
C GLN A 100 9.68 9.64 14.19
N GLN A 101 10.49 9.92 13.18
CA GLN A 101 11.18 8.89 12.42
C GLN A 101 12.04 7.99 13.30
N VAL A 102 12.65 8.54 14.34
CA VAL A 102 13.49 7.78 15.30
C VAL A 102 12.69 6.66 15.95
N ASN A 103 11.44 6.94 16.36
CA ASN A 103 10.58 5.93 16.97
C ASN A 103 10.21 4.82 15.99
N LEU A 104 10.01 5.17 14.72
CA LEU A 104 9.74 4.19 13.69
C LEU A 104 10.95 3.32 13.42
N GLU A 105 12.14 3.90 13.39
CA GLU A 105 13.39 3.16 13.20
C GLU A 105 13.62 2.14 14.32
N ILE A 106 13.33 2.48 15.57
CA ILE A 106 13.45 1.56 16.70
C ILE A 106 12.51 0.37 16.52
N LEU A 107 11.26 0.63 16.13
CA LEU A 107 10.29 -0.43 15.86
C LEU A 107 10.75 -1.35 14.72
N LEU A 108 11.33 -0.78 13.67
CA LEU A 108 11.80 -1.53 12.51
C LEU A 108 13.04 -2.36 12.82
N LYS A 109 13.95 -1.84 13.62
CA LYS A 109 15.17 -2.56 14.01
C LYS A 109 14.88 -3.84 14.79
N SER A 110 13.80 -3.86 15.56
CA SER A 110 13.39 -5.06 16.27
C SER A 110 12.82 -6.13 15.34
N SER A 111 12.52 -5.77 14.09
CA SER A 111 11.91 -6.65 13.10
C SER A 111 12.88 -7.03 11.98
N HIS A 112 13.23 -6.07 11.10
CA HIS A 112 14.13 -6.29 9.96
C HIS A 112 14.92 -5.05 9.66
N SER A 113 16.19 -5.00 10.07
CA SER A 113 17.02 -3.82 9.90
C SER A 113 17.25 -3.42 8.44
N THR A 114 17.25 -4.37 7.53
CA THR A 114 17.50 -4.11 6.10
C THR A 114 16.36 -3.38 5.41
N GLN A 115 15.16 -3.36 6.01
CA GLN A 115 13.97 -2.76 5.40
C GLN A 115 13.75 -1.30 5.82
N ILE A 116 14.56 -0.78 6.75
CA ILE A 116 14.38 0.59 7.26
C ILE A 116 14.46 1.64 6.16
N GLN A 117 15.36 1.44 5.20
CA GLN A 117 15.57 2.38 4.10
C GLN A 117 14.36 2.46 3.16
N SER A 118 13.46 1.47 3.22
CA SER A 118 12.25 1.46 2.41
C SER A 118 11.10 2.25 3.01
N LEU A 119 11.28 2.78 4.23
CA LEU A 119 10.21 3.45 4.95
C LEU A 119 10.19 4.93 4.61
N LEU A 120 9.03 5.43 4.21
CA LEU A 120 8.79 6.85 3.95
C LEU A 120 7.61 7.33 4.79
N LYS A 121 7.79 8.48 5.41
CA LYS A 121 6.75 9.16 6.20
C LYS A 121 6.10 10.25 5.35
N PHE A 122 4.77 10.35 5.46
CA PHE A 122 4.04 11.44 4.80
C PHE A 122 2.94 12.01 5.67
#